data_eb9add2e69e97bb265ed0cb87687e030
#
_entry.id   eb9add2e69e97bb265ed0cb87687e030
#
_cell.length_a   1.000
_cell.length_b   1.000
_cell.length_c   1.000
_cell.angle_alpha   90.00
_cell.angle_beta   90.00
_cell.angle_gamma   90.00
#
_symmetry.space_group_name_H-M   'P 1'
#
loop_
_entity.id
_entity.type
_entity.pdbx_description
1 polymer ?
#
loop_
_entity_poly.entity_id
_entity_poly.type
_entity_poly.pdbx_seq_one_letter_code
_entity_poly.pdbx_strand_id
1 'polypeptide(L)' 'MNEYKHYQKSVEHLKWVDVYRVLDLFGVSNPCVQHAIKKLLCKGIRGVKDERRDVEEAVSSLVRYLEMQTEDEKK' A
#
# COMPACT_ATOMS: atom_id res chain seq x y z
N MET A 1 8.87 8.87 -25.54
CA MET A 1 9.03 8.61 -24.11
C MET A 1 7.95 7.65 -23.63
N ASN A 2 8.32 6.70 -22.78
CA ASN A 2 7.37 5.73 -22.25
C ASN A 2 6.61 6.35 -21.06
N GLU A 3 5.33 6.65 -21.24
CA GLU A 3 4.50 7.24 -20.19
C GLU A 3 4.21 6.28 -19.03
N TYR A 4 4.44 4.97 -19.24
CA TYR A 4 4.25 3.94 -18.22
C TYR A 4 5.50 3.66 -17.41
N LYS A 5 6.57 4.38 -17.66
CA LYS A 5 7.87 4.13 -17.03
C LYS A 5 7.81 4.16 -15.50
N HIS A 6 7.03 5.07 -14.94
CA HIS A 6 6.89 5.18 -13.49
C HIS A 6 6.11 4.03 -12.85
N TYR A 7 5.44 3.21 -13.65
CA TYR A 7 4.75 2.01 -13.16
C TYR A 7 5.66 0.77 -13.23
N GLN A 8 6.82 0.91 -13.84
CA GLN A 8 7.73 -0.22 -14.05
C GLN A 8 8.96 -0.08 -13.17
N LYS A 9 9.32 -1.14 -12.49
CA LYS A 9 10.50 -1.17 -11.64
C LYS A 9 11.34 -2.39 -11.99
N SER A 10 12.64 -2.20 -12.23
CA SER A 10 13.55 -3.29 -12.52
C SER A 10 13.78 -4.11 -11.25
N VAL A 11 13.65 -5.44 -11.37
CA VAL A 11 13.89 -6.36 -10.27
C VAL A 11 14.81 -7.50 -10.67
N GLU A 12 15.60 -7.30 -11.74
CA GLU A 12 16.49 -8.31 -12.29
C GLU A 12 17.47 -8.87 -11.26
N HIS A 13 17.87 -8.05 -10.29
CA HIS A 13 18.84 -8.41 -9.25
C HIS A 13 18.21 -9.15 -8.08
N LEU A 14 16.87 -9.38 -8.11
CA LEU A 14 16.14 -9.98 -7.01
C LEU A 14 15.66 -11.38 -7.36
N LYS A 15 15.75 -12.31 -6.41
CA LYS A 15 15.23 -13.67 -6.58
C LYS A 15 13.75 -13.76 -6.27
N TRP A 16 13.25 -12.88 -5.42
CA TRP A 16 11.83 -12.81 -5.05
C TRP A 16 11.53 -11.39 -4.58
N VAL A 17 10.25 -11.08 -4.50
CA VAL A 17 9.78 -9.77 -4.08
C VAL A 17 8.67 -9.97 -3.05
N ASP A 18 8.76 -9.26 -1.93
CA ASP A 18 7.70 -9.25 -0.92
C ASP A 18 7.04 -7.87 -0.90
N VAL A 19 6.03 -7.72 -0.03
CA VAL A 19 5.31 -6.46 0.10
C VAL A 19 6.25 -5.31 0.46
N TYR A 20 7.22 -5.56 1.31
CA TYR A 20 8.16 -4.51 1.74
C TYR A 20 8.98 -3.99 0.56
N ARG A 21 9.43 -4.88 -0.29
CA ARG A 21 10.19 -4.48 -1.48
C ARG A 21 9.31 -3.71 -2.46
N VAL A 22 8.06 -4.12 -2.64
CA VAL A 22 7.13 -3.40 -3.50
C VAL A 22 6.95 -1.96 -3.02
N LEU A 23 6.74 -1.78 -1.72
CA LEU A 23 6.59 -0.45 -1.14
C LEU A 23 7.83 0.40 -1.37
N ASP A 24 9.01 -0.20 -1.19
CA ASP A 24 10.29 0.46 -1.40
C ASP A 24 10.47 0.88 -2.87
N LEU A 25 10.21 -0.04 -3.79
CA LEU A 25 10.37 0.21 -5.22
C LEU A 25 9.51 1.37 -5.70
N PHE A 26 8.31 1.50 -5.17
CA PHE A 26 7.40 2.57 -5.56
C PHE A 26 7.47 3.80 -4.66
N GLY A 27 8.39 3.80 -3.69
CA GLY A 27 8.61 4.95 -2.83
C GLY A 27 7.44 5.28 -1.91
N VAL A 28 6.69 4.27 -1.48
CA VAL A 28 5.55 4.47 -0.60
C VAL A 28 6.07 4.61 0.83
N SER A 29 6.04 5.82 1.37
CA SER A 29 6.59 6.11 2.69
C SER A 29 5.54 6.38 3.77
N ASN A 30 4.32 6.76 3.38
CA ASN A 30 3.27 7.06 4.35
C ASN A 30 2.78 5.78 5.03
N PRO A 31 2.76 5.72 6.36
CA PRO A 31 2.40 4.49 7.08
C PRO A 31 0.95 4.04 6.85
N CYS A 32 0.02 4.97 6.66
CA CYS A 32 -1.38 4.60 6.38
C CYS A 32 -1.50 3.96 5.01
N VAL A 33 -0.82 4.53 4.00
CA VAL A 33 -0.83 4.00 2.64
C VAL A 33 -0.13 2.64 2.60
N GLN A 34 1.01 2.51 3.29
CA GLN A 34 1.72 1.23 3.40
C GLN A 34 0.82 0.13 3.97
N HIS A 35 0.12 0.45 5.05
CA HIS A 35 -0.78 -0.50 5.70
C HIS A 35 -1.92 -0.92 4.78
N ALA A 36 -2.53 0.04 4.09
CA ALA A 36 -3.61 -0.24 3.16
C ALA A 36 -3.15 -1.14 2.01
N ILE A 37 -1.99 -0.85 1.42
CA ILE A 37 -1.44 -1.66 0.33
C ILE A 37 -1.17 -3.07 0.81
N LYS A 38 -0.54 -3.21 1.97
CA LYS A 38 -0.23 -4.52 2.55
C LYS A 38 -1.49 -5.34 2.74
N LYS A 39 -2.55 -4.73 3.28
CA LYS A 39 -3.83 -5.42 3.48
C LYS A 39 -4.48 -5.84 2.17
N LEU A 40 -4.41 -4.99 1.15
CA LEU A 40 -5.03 -5.28 -0.14
C LEU A 40 -4.26 -6.34 -0.94
N LEU A 41 -2.93 -6.31 -0.90
CA LEU A 41 -2.10 -7.29 -1.60
C LEU A 41 -2.21 -8.68 -0.96
N CYS A 42 -2.38 -8.74 0.34
CA CYS A 42 -2.38 -9.99 1.09
C CYS A 42 -3.78 -10.37 1.61
N LYS A 43 -4.82 -9.77 1.03
CA LYS A 43 -6.18 -10.03 1.49
C LYS A 43 -6.59 -11.47 1.27
N GLY A 44 -7.34 -12.01 2.24
CA GLY A 44 -7.92 -13.34 2.10
C GLY A 44 -6.97 -14.50 2.32
N ILE A 45 -5.73 -14.24 2.69
CA ILE A 45 -4.74 -15.31 2.92
C ILE A 45 -5.22 -16.27 4.00
N ARG A 46 -5.93 -15.75 5.02
CA ARG A 46 -6.38 -16.55 6.15
C ARG A 46 -7.83 -17.01 6.05
N GLY A 47 -8.52 -16.70 4.94
CA GLY A 47 -9.88 -17.11 4.72
C GLY A 47 -10.81 -15.99 4.29
N VAL A 48 -12.07 -16.37 3.92
CA VAL A 48 -13.05 -15.43 3.35
C VAL A 48 -13.41 -14.29 4.32
N LYS A 49 -13.61 -14.60 5.61
CA LYS A 49 -13.93 -13.58 6.60
C LYS A 49 -12.80 -12.57 6.74
N ASP A 50 -11.57 -13.05 6.63
CA ASP A 50 -10.38 -12.21 6.76
C ASP A 50 -10.21 -11.31 5.55
N GLU A 51 -10.66 -11.75 4.37
CA GLU A 51 -10.60 -10.92 3.16
C GLU A 51 -11.43 -9.65 3.33
N ARG A 52 -12.67 -9.77 3.81
CA ARG A 52 -13.52 -8.60 4.05
C ARG A 52 -12.92 -7.70 5.12
N ARG A 53 -12.44 -8.29 6.19
CA ARG A 53 -11.81 -7.54 7.27
C ARG A 53 -10.58 -6.78 6.80
N ASP A 54 -9.75 -7.42 5.97
CA ASP A 54 -8.57 -6.78 5.41
C ASP A 54 -8.94 -5.57 4.57
N VAL A 55 -9.99 -5.66 3.77
CA VAL A 55 -10.46 -4.52 2.97
C VAL A 55 -10.97 -3.40 3.89
N GLU A 56 -11.74 -3.74 4.92
CA GLU A 56 -12.26 -2.75 5.87
C GLU A 56 -11.12 -2.04 6.61
N GLU A 57 -10.09 -2.78 6.98
CA GLU A 57 -8.92 -2.21 7.64
C GLU A 57 -8.14 -1.29 6.70
N ALA A 58 -8.05 -1.65 5.42
CA ALA A 58 -7.42 -0.80 4.42
C ALA A 58 -8.19 0.53 4.28
N VAL A 59 -9.51 0.46 4.23
CA VAL A 59 -10.37 1.66 4.17
C VAL A 59 -10.14 2.54 5.39
N SER A 60 -10.10 1.94 6.59
CA SER A 60 -9.87 2.68 7.83
C SER A 60 -8.53 3.41 7.81
N SER A 61 -7.48 2.77 7.30
CA SER A 61 -6.16 3.38 7.21
C SER A 61 -6.17 4.56 6.25
N LEU A 62 -6.88 4.45 5.13
CA LEU A 62 -6.97 5.53 4.15
C LEU A 62 -7.80 6.70 4.68
N VAL A 63 -8.86 6.42 5.42
CA VAL A 63 -9.64 7.47 6.10
C VAL A 63 -8.73 8.23 7.07
N ARG A 64 -7.94 7.51 7.85
CA ARG A 64 -7.00 8.16 8.79
C ARG A 64 -5.98 9.04 8.05
N TYR A 65 -5.49 8.58 6.91
CA TYR A 65 -4.58 9.37 6.09
C TYR A 65 -5.22 10.72 5.72
N LEU A 66 -6.48 10.68 5.25
CA LEU A 66 -7.18 11.90 4.86
C LEU A 66 -7.44 12.84 6.05
N GLU A 67 -7.75 12.25 7.21
CA GLU A 67 -7.92 13.04 8.44
C GLU A 67 -6.64 13.78 8.81
N MET A 68 -5.52 13.08 8.71
CA MET A 68 -4.22 13.69 9.03
C MET A 68 -3.87 14.81 8.06
N GLN A 69 -4.19 14.65 6.78
CA GLN A 69 -3.99 15.71 5.80
C GLN A 69 -4.80 16.96 6.18
N THR A 70 -6.04 16.76 6.60
CA THR A 70 -6.90 17.87 7.03
C THR A 70 -6.33 18.55 8.28
N GLU A 71 -5.84 17.75 9.23
CA GLU A 71 -5.20 18.28 10.45
C GLU A 71 -4.00 19.15 10.08
N ASP A 72 -3.19 18.68 9.14
CA ASP A 72 -1.98 19.39 8.73
C ASP A 72 -2.28 20.69 7.99
N GLU A 73 -3.37 20.74 7.24
CA GLU A 73 -3.80 21.94 6.52
C GLU A 73 -4.20 23.06 7.48
N LYS A 74 -4.55 22.73 8.72
CA LYS A 74 -5.01 23.70 9.72
C LYS A 74 -3.89 24.28 10.59
N LYS A 75 -2.67 23.89 10.35
CA LYS A 75 -1.52 24.39 11.10
C LYS A 75 -1.23 25.84 10.86
#